data_fba436d9d4108cbd16e4aae095f0b76b
#
_entry.id   fba436d9d4108cbd16e4aae095f0b76b
#
_cell.length_a   1.000
_cell.length_b   1.000
_cell.length_c   1.000
_cell.angle_alpha   90.00
_cell.angle_beta   90.00
_cell.angle_gamma   90.00
#
_symmetry.space_group_name_H-M   'P 1'
#
loop_
_entity.id
_entity.type
_entity.pdbx_description
1 polymer ?
#
loop_
_entity_poly.entity_id
_entity_poly.type
_entity_poly.pdbx_seq_one_letter_code
_entity_poly.pdbx_strand_id
1 'polypeptide(L)'
;MNDYGLELIGILVALALLIALAFRGFTLLLAAPLAALVAAAFSSEPLLAKWTLTFMQGAANFVRNFFPLFLLGGVFGKLMDDSGAALSIARTITQKLGQSRAILAVVLACAVLTFGGVSLFVVAFAVYPVAQALFKEAQVPHRLIPPAIALGAFTFTMTALPGTPAIQNAIPMAYFGTTLFAAPGLGALASAIMLGFGLW
;
A
#
# COMPACT_ATOMS: atom_id res chain seq x y z
N MET A 1 26.12 12.72 24.58
CA MET A 1 25.22 11.97 23.70
C MET A 1 25.79 12.18 22.31
N ASN A 2 26.13 11.14 21.57
CA ASN A 2 26.74 11.32 20.26
C ASN A 2 25.71 11.98 19.34
N ASP A 3 26.12 12.87 18.42
CA ASP A 3 25.23 13.61 17.49
C ASP A 3 24.26 12.68 16.75
N TYR A 4 24.72 11.49 16.39
CA TYR A 4 23.87 10.44 15.80
C TYR A 4 22.69 9.98 16.68
N GLY A 5 22.85 10.02 18.01
CA GLY A 5 21.78 9.64 18.94
C GLY A 5 20.66 10.68 18.98
N LEU A 6 21.02 11.97 18.92
CA LEU A 6 20.07 13.07 18.87
C LEU A 6 19.31 13.09 17.53
N GLU A 7 20.00 12.89 16.41
CA GLU A 7 19.39 12.80 15.10
C GLU A 7 18.40 11.62 14.99
N LEU A 8 18.76 10.46 15.55
CA LEU A 8 17.85 9.29 15.57
C LEU A 8 16.60 9.58 16.39
N ILE A 9 16.72 10.21 17.56
CA ILE A 9 15.58 10.64 18.37
C ILE A 9 14.70 11.61 17.57
N GLY A 10 15.32 12.58 16.88
CA GLY A 10 14.61 13.52 16.01
C GLY A 10 13.78 12.84 14.92
N ILE A 11 14.35 11.83 14.26
CA ILE A 11 13.61 11.02 13.25
C ILE A 11 12.44 10.30 13.89
N LEU A 12 12.62 9.64 15.04
CA LEU A 12 11.53 8.92 15.71
C LEU A 12 10.42 9.86 16.17
N VAL A 13 10.76 11.02 16.71
CA VAL A 13 9.77 12.06 17.10
C VAL A 13 9.02 12.60 15.89
N ALA A 14 9.73 12.86 14.79
CA ALA A 14 9.12 13.33 13.54
C ALA A 14 8.14 12.29 12.94
N LEU A 15 8.51 11.01 12.95
CA LEU A 15 7.63 9.92 12.52
C LEU A 15 6.40 9.78 13.42
N ALA A 16 6.57 9.85 14.72
CA ALA A 16 5.46 9.84 15.67
C ALA A 16 4.50 11.03 15.44
N LEU A 17 5.06 12.22 15.22
CA LEU A 17 4.29 13.41 14.89
C LEU A 17 3.54 13.25 13.57
N LEU A 18 4.19 12.73 12.52
CA LEU A 18 3.56 12.47 11.21
C LEU A 18 2.35 11.56 11.37
N ILE A 19 2.50 10.46 12.11
CA ILE A 19 1.43 9.51 12.39
C ILE A 19 0.31 10.20 13.17
N ALA A 20 0.62 10.94 14.22
CA ALA A 20 -0.36 11.65 15.04
C ALA A 20 -1.16 12.70 14.24
N LEU A 21 -0.49 13.45 13.36
CA LEU A 21 -1.15 14.42 12.47
C LEU A 21 -2.06 13.72 11.45
N ALA A 22 -1.61 12.61 10.88
CA ALA A 22 -2.41 11.82 9.94
C ALA A 22 -3.69 11.29 10.60
N PHE A 23 -3.61 10.76 11.83
CA PHE A 23 -4.78 10.32 12.60
C PHE A 23 -5.72 11.47 13.01
N ARG A 24 -5.20 12.69 13.11
CA ARG A 24 -6.03 13.89 13.35
C ARG A 24 -6.65 14.48 12.07
N GLY A 25 -6.46 13.83 10.92
CA GLY A 25 -7.06 14.23 9.65
C GLY A 25 -6.28 15.33 8.89
N PHE A 26 -5.05 15.64 9.29
CA PHE A 26 -4.20 16.53 8.51
C PHE A 26 -3.79 15.86 7.20
N THR A 27 -3.77 16.62 6.11
CA THR A 27 -3.28 16.10 4.84
C THR A 27 -1.78 15.81 4.93
N LEU A 28 -1.34 14.72 4.29
CA LEU A 28 0.09 14.34 4.28
C LEU A 28 0.97 15.41 3.63
N LEU A 29 0.42 16.20 2.71
CA LEU A 29 1.13 17.33 2.09
C LEU A 29 1.55 18.41 3.10
N LEU A 30 0.79 18.58 4.19
CA LEU A 30 1.13 19.50 5.28
C LEU A 30 1.90 18.77 6.39
N ALA A 31 1.49 17.56 6.72
CA ALA A 31 2.09 16.81 7.82
C ALA A 31 3.55 16.42 7.55
N ALA A 32 3.90 16.04 6.31
CA ALA A 32 5.26 15.62 5.98
C ALA A 32 6.30 16.77 6.07
N PRO A 33 6.05 17.98 5.52
CA PRO A 33 6.96 19.11 5.72
C PRO A 33 7.13 19.53 7.18
N LEU A 34 6.04 19.49 7.97
CA LEU A 34 6.11 19.80 9.42
C LEU A 34 6.94 18.75 10.17
N ALA A 35 6.74 17.46 9.87
CA ALA A 35 7.54 16.40 10.46
C ALA A 35 9.04 16.53 10.08
N ALA A 36 9.31 16.89 8.81
CA ALA A 36 10.68 17.13 8.35
C ALA A 36 11.35 18.32 9.08
N LEU A 37 10.60 19.39 9.37
CA LEU A 37 11.09 20.49 10.20
C LEU A 37 11.46 20.03 11.60
N VAL A 38 10.65 19.20 12.22
CA VAL A 38 10.94 18.63 13.54
C VAL A 38 12.20 17.77 13.50
N ALA A 39 12.33 16.87 12.50
CA ALA A 39 13.56 16.07 12.35
C ALA A 39 14.80 16.96 12.17
N ALA A 40 14.70 18.00 11.34
CA ALA A 40 15.79 18.95 11.11
C ALA A 40 16.19 19.73 12.37
N ALA A 41 15.26 20.01 13.28
CA ALA A 41 15.55 20.71 14.54
C ALA A 41 16.43 19.90 15.50
N PHE A 42 16.52 18.59 15.34
CA PHE A 42 17.42 17.72 16.11
C PHE A 42 18.78 17.51 15.44
N SER A 43 19.03 18.12 14.29
CA SER A 43 20.33 18.04 13.61
C SER A 43 21.22 19.21 14.01
N SER A 44 22.52 19.01 13.89
CA SER A 44 23.55 20.05 14.15
C SER A 44 23.64 21.10 13.04
N GLU A 45 22.96 20.90 11.91
CA GLU A 45 22.99 21.82 10.77
C GLU A 45 21.89 22.90 10.85
N PRO A 46 22.04 24.02 10.13
CA PRO A 46 21.02 25.08 10.11
C PRO A 46 19.65 24.56 9.64
N LEU A 47 18.63 24.75 10.46
CA LEU A 47 17.25 24.25 10.25
C LEU A 47 16.70 24.58 8.87
N LEU A 48 16.81 25.86 8.46
CA LEU A 48 16.27 26.29 7.17
C LEU A 48 17.03 25.69 5.98
N ALA A 49 18.34 25.54 6.09
CA ALA A 49 19.14 24.90 5.04
C ALA A 49 18.76 23.41 4.90
N LYS A 50 18.63 22.69 6.00
CA LYS A 50 18.21 21.28 6.00
C LYS A 50 16.82 21.10 5.41
N TRP A 51 15.89 21.98 5.74
CA TRP A 51 14.52 21.90 5.25
C TRP A 51 14.41 22.31 3.78
N THR A 52 15.02 23.43 3.38
CA THR A 52 14.87 23.95 2.00
C THR A 52 15.75 23.20 1.00
N LEU A 53 16.93 22.76 1.37
CA LEU A 53 17.86 22.08 0.46
C LEU A 53 17.66 20.55 0.55
N THR A 54 17.87 19.96 1.73
CA THR A 54 17.90 18.50 1.86
C THR A 54 16.50 17.89 1.69
N PHE A 55 15.49 18.40 2.41
CA PHE A 55 14.14 17.86 2.34
C PHE A 55 13.50 18.13 0.96
N MET A 56 13.55 19.37 0.47
CA MET A 56 12.93 19.73 -0.81
C MET A 56 13.60 19.02 -1.98
N GLN A 57 14.91 18.87 -1.96
CA GLN A 57 15.64 18.12 -2.98
C GLN A 57 15.31 16.62 -2.94
N GLY A 58 15.21 16.06 -1.74
CA GLY A 58 14.75 14.68 -1.54
C GLY A 58 13.34 14.45 -2.08
N ALA A 59 12.41 15.34 -1.76
CA ALA A 59 11.04 15.30 -2.26
C ALA A 59 10.97 15.43 -3.79
N ALA A 60 11.71 16.38 -4.36
CA ALA A 60 11.78 16.57 -5.82
C ALA A 60 12.37 15.35 -6.54
N ASN A 61 13.44 14.77 -6.00
CA ASN A 61 14.06 13.56 -6.54
C ASN A 61 13.09 12.35 -6.45
N PHE A 62 12.37 12.21 -5.36
CA PHE A 62 11.36 11.16 -5.21
C PHE A 62 10.28 11.29 -6.30
N VAL A 63 9.70 12.48 -6.44
CA VAL A 63 8.69 12.73 -7.48
C VAL A 63 9.27 12.44 -8.85
N ARG A 64 10.45 12.98 -9.19
CA ARG A 64 11.08 12.75 -10.49
C ARG A 64 11.29 11.27 -10.81
N ASN A 65 11.74 10.48 -9.84
CA ASN A 65 12.06 9.07 -10.06
C ASN A 65 10.82 8.18 -10.15
N PHE A 66 9.77 8.51 -9.42
CA PHE A 66 8.58 7.67 -9.29
C PHE A 66 7.33 8.22 -9.99
N PHE A 67 7.37 9.46 -10.51
CA PHE A 67 6.23 10.07 -11.20
C PHE A 67 5.69 9.22 -12.37
N PRO A 68 6.52 8.64 -13.25
CA PRO A 68 6.01 7.79 -14.31
C PRO A 68 5.25 6.57 -13.79
N LEU A 69 5.72 5.96 -12.69
CA LEU A 69 5.07 4.83 -12.05
C LEU A 69 3.70 5.23 -11.47
N PHE A 70 3.63 6.36 -10.77
CA PHE A 70 2.37 6.87 -10.23
C PHE A 70 1.38 7.25 -11.32
N LEU A 71 1.86 7.94 -12.37
CA LEU A 71 1.02 8.36 -13.49
C LEU A 71 0.44 7.16 -14.24
N LEU A 72 1.30 6.23 -14.64
CA LEU A 72 0.89 5.05 -15.41
C LEU A 72 -0.01 4.13 -14.56
N GLY A 73 0.33 3.94 -13.28
CA GLY A 73 -0.52 3.18 -12.35
C GLY A 73 -1.89 3.82 -12.15
N GLY A 74 -1.95 5.15 -12.02
CA GLY A 74 -3.20 5.90 -11.93
C GLY A 74 -4.05 5.79 -13.19
N VAL A 75 -3.45 5.98 -14.37
CA VAL A 75 -4.12 5.82 -15.66
C VAL A 75 -4.63 4.40 -15.86
N PHE A 76 -3.80 3.39 -15.58
CA PHE A 76 -4.20 2.00 -15.66
C PHE A 76 -5.36 1.67 -14.72
N GLY A 77 -5.27 2.10 -13.45
CA GLY A 77 -6.35 1.92 -12.48
C GLY A 77 -7.67 2.55 -12.96
N LYS A 78 -7.60 3.77 -13.50
CA LYS A 78 -8.78 4.46 -14.05
C LYS A 78 -9.37 3.74 -15.27
N LEU A 79 -8.54 3.25 -16.17
CA LEU A 79 -9.00 2.46 -17.32
C LEU A 79 -9.67 1.14 -16.89
N MET A 80 -9.11 0.45 -15.90
CA MET A 80 -9.69 -0.77 -15.34
C MET A 80 -11.05 -0.53 -14.67
N ASP A 81 -11.23 0.63 -14.04
CA ASP A 81 -12.48 1.05 -13.43
C ASP A 81 -13.52 1.43 -14.49
N ASP A 82 -13.20 2.38 -15.36
CA ASP A 82 -14.11 2.90 -16.39
C ASP A 82 -14.56 1.84 -17.41
N SER A 83 -13.68 0.89 -17.73
CA SER A 83 -14.01 -0.24 -18.61
C SER A 83 -14.86 -1.33 -17.94
N GLY A 84 -15.00 -1.30 -16.62
CA GLY A 84 -15.63 -2.36 -15.83
C GLY A 84 -14.83 -3.66 -15.77
N ALA A 85 -13.58 -3.66 -16.27
CA ALA A 85 -12.74 -4.86 -16.29
C ALA A 85 -12.43 -5.37 -14.87
N ALA A 86 -12.15 -4.47 -13.92
CA ALA A 86 -11.92 -4.84 -12.53
C ALA A 86 -13.15 -5.57 -11.93
N LEU A 87 -14.35 -5.05 -12.17
CA LEU A 87 -15.60 -5.66 -11.72
C LEU A 87 -15.84 -7.02 -12.39
N SER A 88 -15.56 -7.14 -13.69
CA SER A 88 -15.72 -8.40 -14.44
C SER A 88 -14.79 -9.50 -13.93
N ILE A 89 -13.53 -9.18 -13.64
CA ILE A 89 -12.55 -10.10 -13.04
C ILE A 89 -13.04 -10.56 -11.67
N ALA A 90 -13.45 -9.61 -10.81
CA ALA A 90 -13.96 -9.92 -9.49
C ALA A 90 -15.17 -10.86 -9.53
N ARG A 91 -16.14 -10.57 -10.38
CA ARG A 91 -17.33 -11.44 -10.59
C ARG A 91 -16.95 -12.83 -11.07
N THR A 92 -16.04 -12.94 -12.02
CA THR A 92 -15.60 -14.24 -12.55
C THR A 92 -14.96 -15.10 -11.46
N ILE A 93 -14.09 -14.52 -10.63
CA ILE A 93 -13.43 -15.25 -9.54
C ILE A 93 -14.44 -15.68 -8.48
N THR A 94 -15.33 -14.78 -8.08
CA THR A 94 -16.35 -15.09 -7.05
C THR A 94 -17.36 -16.12 -7.52
N GLN A 95 -17.79 -16.09 -8.78
CA GLN A 95 -18.67 -17.10 -9.35
C GLN A 95 -18.02 -18.49 -9.44
N LYS A 96 -16.74 -18.57 -9.82
CA LYS A 96 -16.01 -19.85 -9.92
C LYS A 96 -15.79 -20.51 -8.57
N LEU A 97 -15.54 -19.74 -7.51
CA LEU A 97 -15.30 -20.26 -6.16
C LEU A 97 -16.58 -20.56 -5.38
N GLY A 98 -17.67 -19.87 -5.75
CA GLY A 98 -18.98 -20.08 -5.17
C GLY A 98 -19.15 -19.60 -3.72
N GLN A 99 -20.35 -19.81 -3.20
CA GLN A 99 -20.77 -19.32 -1.88
C GLN A 99 -20.04 -20.01 -0.71
N SER A 100 -19.70 -21.29 -0.86
CA SER A 100 -19.00 -22.07 0.19
C SER A 100 -17.62 -21.53 0.55
N ARG A 101 -17.01 -20.72 -0.32
CA ARG A 101 -15.70 -20.10 -0.15
C ARG A 101 -15.74 -18.59 -0.34
N ALA A 102 -16.82 -17.95 0.10
CA ALA A 102 -17.09 -16.54 -0.16
C ALA A 102 -15.95 -15.61 0.30
N ILE A 103 -15.40 -15.81 1.50
CA ILE A 103 -14.30 -15.00 2.02
C ILE A 103 -13.06 -15.18 1.14
N LEU A 104 -12.68 -16.42 0.85
CA LEU A 104 -11.53 -16.71 -0.01
C LEU A 104 -11.72 -16.13 -1.42
N ALA A 105 -12.93 -16.19 -1.96
CA ALA A 105 -13.25 -15.65 -3.28
C ALA A 105 -13.02 -14.13 -3.35
N VAL A 106 -13.44 -13.40 -2.33
CA VAL A 106 -13.22 -11.95 -2.22
C VAL A 106 -11.72 -11.65 -2.05
N VAL A 107 -11.03 -12.38 -1.18
CA VAL A 107 -9.57 -12.22 -0.98
C VAL A 107 -8.81 -12.46 -2.28
N LEU A 108 -9.10 -13.54 -3.01
CA LEU A 108 -8.42 -13.85 -4.26
C LEU A 108 -8.78 -12.88 -5.38
N ALA A 109 -10.02 -12.39 -5.46
CA ALA A 109 -10.39 -11.36 -6.41
C ALA A 109 -9.57 -10.07 -6.18
N CYS A 110 -9.46 -9.63 -4.93
CA CYS A 110 -8.61 -8.50 -4.56
C CYS A 110 -7.14 -8.77 -4.87
N ALA A 111 -6.63 -9.97 -4.53
CA ALA A 111 -5.25 -10.34 -4.76
C ALA A 111 -4.86 -10.33 -6.24
N VAL A 112 -5.69 -10.90 -7.11
CA VAL A 112 -5.45 -10.94 -8.57
C VAL A 112 -5.45 -9.53 -9.15
N LEU A 113 -6.41 -8.69 -8.78
CA LEU A 113 -6.50 -7.31 -9.26
C LEU A 113 -5.30 -6.48 -8.79
N THR A 114 -4.92 -6.57 -7.51
CA THR A 114 -3.78 -5.84 -6.96
C THR A 114 -2.46 -6.32 -7.56
N PHE A 115 -2.27 -7.63 -7.71
CA PHE A 115 -1.12 -8.20 -8.39
C PHE A 115 -1.04 -7.78 -9.86
N GLY A 116 -2.18 -7.63 -10.51
CA GLY A 116 -2.31 -7.08 -11.85
C GLY A 116 -1.98 -5.58 -11.97
N GLY A 117 -1.66 -4.90 -10.85
CA GLY A 117 -1.29 -3.49 -10.84
C GLY A 117 -2.47 -2.51 -10.70
N VAL A 118 -3.67 -3.02 -10.45
CA VAL A 118 -4.84 -2.16 -10.20
C VAL A 118 -4.67 -1.48 -8.84
N SER A 119 -4.91 -0.17 -8.79
CA SER A 119 -4.85 0.60 -7.55
C SER A 119 -5.74 -0.02 -6.47
N LEU A 120 -5.21 -0.12 -5.25
CA LEU A 120 -5.92 -0.67 -4.10
C LEU A 120 -7.29 -0.02 -3.84
N PHE A 121 -7.41 1.29 -4.07
CA PHE A 121 -8.68 2.00 -3.93
C PHE A 121 -9.70 1.55 -4.98
N VAL A 122 -9.27 1.43 -6.25
CA VAL A 122 -10.12 0.90 -7.32
C VAL A 122 -10.54 -0.53 -7.02
N VAL A 123 -9.62 -1.38 -6.56
CA VAL A 123 -9.93 -2.76 -6.14
C VAL A 123 -10.99 -2.76 -5.04
N ALA A 124 -10.81 -1.95 -4.00
CA ALA A 124 -11.77 -1.89 -2.90
C ALA A 124 -13.18 -1.50 -3.37
N PHE A 125 -13.29 -0.45 -4.19
CA PHE A 125 -14.59 0.00 -4.70
C PHE A 125 -15.21 -0.98 -5.69
N ALA A 126 -14.44 -1.58 -6.59
CA ALA A 126 -14.93 -2.53 -7.56
C ALA A 126 -15.39 -3.86 -6.92
N VAL A 127 -14.65 -4.35 -5.91
CA VAL A 127 -14.94 -5.64 -5.27
C VAL A 127 -16.03 -5.53 -4.21
N TYR A 128 -16.18 -4.38 -3.55
CA TYR A 128 -17.12 -4.21 -2.45
C TYR A 128 -18.56 -4.60 -2.78
N PRO A 129 -19.20 -4.13 -3.90
CA PRO A 129 -20.55 -4.52 -4.24
C PRO A 129 -20.70 -6.01 -4.57
N VAL A 130 -19.66 -6.60 -5.17
CA VAL A 130 -19.63 -8.06 -5.45
C VAL A 130 -19.53 -8.84 -4.15
N ALA A 131 -18.68 -8.40 -3.22
CA ALA A 131 -18.53 -9.02 -1.90
C ALA A 131 -19.83 -8.92 -1.08
N GLN A 132 -20.55 -7.79 -1.14
CA GLN A 132 -21.85 -7.64 -0.48
C GLN A 132 -22.88 -8.67 -0.96
N ALA A 133 -23.02 -8.81 -2.29
CA ALA A 133 -23.94 -9.78 -2.87
C ALA A 133 -23.56 -11.22 -2.47
N LEU A 134 -22.29 -11.57 -2.64
CA LEU A 134 -21.79 -12.92 -2.33
C LEU A 134 -21.90 -13.26 -0.84
N PHE A 135 -21.57 -12.34 0.07
CA PHE A 135 -21.67 -12.58 1.51
C PHE A 135 -23.12 -12.71 1.97
N LYS A 136 -24.02 -11.94 1.35
CA LYS A 136 -25.47 -12.07 1.60
C LYS A 136 -25.97 -13.46 1.21
N GLU A 137 -25.62 -13.93 0.03
CA GLU A 137 -25.98 -15.27 -0.45
C GLU A 137 -25.35 -16.39 0.36
N ALA A 138 -24.08 -16.22 0.75
CA ALA A 138 -23.33 -17.19 1.54
C ALA A 138 -23.66 -17.13 3.05
N GLN A 139 -24.54 -16.24 3.50
CA GLN A 139 -24.87 -16.01 4.90
C GLN A 139 -23.62 -15.65 5.76
N VAL A 140 -22.63 -15.00 5.16
CA VAL A 140 -21.43 -14.51 5.85
C VAL A 140 -21.68 -13.11 6.37
N PRO A 141 -21.28 -12.80 7.63
CA PRO A 141 -21.49 -11.46 8.19
C PRO A 141 -20.79 -10.37 7.36
N HIS A 142 -21.51 -9.32 6.99
CA HIS A 142 -21.02 -8.20 6.18
C HIS A 142 -19.83 -7.45 6.82
N ARG A 143 -19.68 -7.52 8.16
CA ARG A 143 -18.54 -6.97 8.89
C ARG A 143 -17.19 -7.58 8.49
N LEU A 144 -17.20 -8.74 7.82
CA LEU A 144 -15.99 -9.40 7.31
C LEU A 144 -15.59 -8.94 5.89
N ILE A 145 -16.39 -8.10 5.22
CA ILE A 145 -16.04 -7.57 3.90
C ILE A 145 -14.78 -6.69 3.95
N PRO A 146 -14.68 -5.66 4.83
CA PRO A 146 -13.48 -4.83 4.89
C PRO A 146 -12.20 -5.61 5.19
N PRO A 147 -12.15 -6.51 6.21
CA PRO A 147 -10.95 -7.32 6.45
C PRO A 147 -10.62 -8.29 5.31
N ALA A 148 -11.60 -8.85 4.60
CA ALA A 148 -11.36 -9.71 3.43
C ALA A 148 -10.73 -8.91 2.28
N ILE A 149 -11.24 -7.71 1.99
CA ILE A 149 -10.65 -6.81 1.00
C ILE A 149 -9.24 -6.39 1.43
N ALA A 150 -9.05 -6.02 2.69
CA ALA A 150 -7.76 -5.63 3.23
C ALA A 150 -6.74 -6.77 3.12
N LEU A 151 -7.11 -7.99 3.48
CA LEU A 151 -6.24 -9.16 3.35
C LEU A 151 -5.81 -9.39 1.90
N GLY A 152 -6.72 -9.28 0.93
CA GLY A 152 -6.42 -9.50 -0.48
C GLY A 152 -5.65 -8.36 -1.15
N ALA A 153 -5.97 -7.10 -0.83
CA ALA A 153 -5.44 -5.95 -1.55
C ALA A 153 -4.28 -5.22 -0.82
N PHE A 154 -4.25 -5.24 0.53
CA PHE A 154 -3.35 -4.38 1.31
C PHE A 154 -2.21 -5.12 2.03
N THR A 155 -2.22 -6.44 2.08
CA THR A 155 -1.25 -7.21 2.85
C THR A 155 -0.23 -7.91 1.96
N PHE A 156 -0.30 -9.23 1.85
CA PHE A 156 0.71 -10.04 1.16
C PHE A 156 0.90 -9.68 -0.32
N THR A 157 -0.15 -9.23 -0.99
CA THR A 157 -0.10 -8.82 -2.40
C THR A 157 0.66 -7.53 -2.64
N MET A 158 0.71 -6.63 -1.65
CA MET A 158 1.45 -5.36 -1.77
C MET A 158 2.91 -5.47 -1.33
N THR A 159 3.21 -6.37 -0.39
CA THR A 159 4.50 -6.33 0.32
C THR A 159 5.33 -7.60 0.16
N ALA A 160 4.70 -8.76 0.14
CA ALA A 160 5.40 -10.04 0.24
C ALA A 160 5.40 -10.85 -1.05
N LEU A 161 4.33 -10.75 -1.86
CA LEU A 161 4.20 -11.57 -3.06
C LEU A 161 5.23 -11.15 -4.13
N PRO A 162 6.13 -12.05 -4.55
CA PRO A 162 7.17 -11.73 -5.53
C PRO A 162 6.58 -11.26 -6.86
N GLY A 163 7.18 -10.23 -7.46
CA GLY A 163 6.75 -9.70 -8.75
C GLY A 163 5.60 -8.69 -8.69
N THR A 164 5.08 -8.36 -7.53
CA THR A 164 4.02 -7.35 -7.41
C THR A 164 4.53 -5.96 -7.81
N PRO A 165 3.87 -5.28 -8.77
CA PRO A 165 4.26 -3.94 -9.22
C PRO A 165 3.81 -2.83 -8.25
N ALA A 166 3.69 -3.15 -6.97
CA ALA A 166 3.31 -2.19 -5.96
C ALA A 166 4.45 -1.23 -5.62
N ILE A 167 4.09 0.00 -5.26
CA ILE A 167 5.03 1.07 -4.89
C ILE A 167 5.93 0.63 -3.74
N GLN A 168 5.41 -0.11 -2.79
CA GLN A 168 6.14 -0.66 -1.64
C GLN A 168 7.31 -1.58 -2.04
N ASN A 169 7.21 -2.23 -3.20
CA ASN A 169 8.29 -3.05 -3.75
C ASN A 169 9.17 -2.26 -4.73
N ALA A 170 8.61 -1.28 -5.44
CA ALA A 170 9.33 -0.50 -6.43
C ALA A 170 10.30 0.52 -5.79
N ILE A 171 9.91 1.19 -4.71
CA ILE A 171 10.74 2.20 -4.04
C ILE A 171 12.06 1.60 -3.52
N PRO A 172 12.09 0.47 -2.78
CA PRO A 172 13.32 -0.13 -2.29
C PRO A 172 14.32 -0.52 -3.37
N MET A 173 13.83 -0.84 -4.59
CA MET A 173 14.72 -1.22 -5.71
C MET A 173 15.75 -0.15 -6.04
N ALA A 174 15.35 1.13 -5.99
CA ALA A 174 16.24 2.24 -6.30
C ALA A 174 17.35 2.43 -5.23
N TYR A 175 17.10 2.02 -3.98
CA TYR A 175 18.02 2.21 -2.86
C TYR A 175 18.88 0.99 -2.57
N PHE A 176 18.33 -0.21 -2.77
CA PHE A 176 19.00 -1.47 -2.44
C PHE A 176 19.50 -2.24 -3.66
N GLY A 177 19.29 -1.73 -4.89
CA GLY A 177 19.68 -2.42 -6.12
C GLY A 177 18.99 -3.76 -6.31
N THR A 178 17.80 -3.93 -5.73
CA THR A 178 17.01 -5.16 -5.80
C THR A 178 16.05 -5.16 -7.01
N THR A 179 15.30 -6.23 -7.18
CA THR A 179 14.25 -6.33 -8.21
C THR A 179 12.90 -6.64 -7.54
N LEU A 180 11.80 -6.53 -8.30
CA LEU A 180 10.47 -6.96 -7.81
C LEU A 180 10.42 -8.44 -7.41
N PHE A 181 11.37 -9.23 -7.86
CA PHE A 181 11.51 -10.66 -7.51
C PHE A 181 12.60 -10.92 -6.45
N ALA A 182 12.99 -9.91 -5.69
CA ALA A 182 13.95 -10.11 -4.61
C ALA A 182 13.43 -11.12 -3.58
N ALA A 183 14.30 -12.06 -3.18
CA ALA A 183 13.99 -13.11 -2.19
C ALA A 183 12.67 -13.87 -2.44
N PRO A 184 12.44 -14.46 -3.65
CA PRO A 184 11.14 -14.97 -4.03
C PRO A 184 10.62 -16.09 -3.13
N GLY A 185 11.51 -16.95 -2.60
CA GLY A 185 11.14 -18.02 -1.68
C GLY A 185 10.62 -17.50 -0.34
N LEU A 186 11.30 -16.50 0.24
CA LEU A 186 10.85 -15.87 1.48
C LEU A 186 9.56 -15.10 1.27
N GLY A 187 9.43 -14.38 0.15
CA GLY A 187 8.21 -13.65 -0.21
C GLY A 187 7.00 -14.57 -0.38
N ALA A 188 7.18 -15.70 -1.07
CA ALA A 188 6.13 -16.71 -1.22
C ALA A 188 5.72 -17.33 0.12
N LEU A 189 6.69 -17.68 0.97
CA LEU A 189 6.43 -18.22 2.32
C LEU A 189 5.69 -17.21 3.19
N ALA A 190 6.15 -15.96 3.23
CA ALA A 190 5.49 -14.87 3.96
C ALA A 190 4.06 -14.66 3.46
N SER A 191 3.84 -14.65 2.14
CA SER A 191 2.51 -14.53 1.54
C SER A 191 1.58 -15.67 1.96
N ALA A 192 2.08 -16.91 1.98
CA ALA A 192 1.32 -18.07 2.41
C ALA A 192 0.94 -18.00 3.89
N ILE A 193 1.87 -17.56 4.76
CA ILE A 193 1.62 -17.37 6.20
C ILE A 193 0.58 -16.28 6.41
N MET A 194 0.72 -15.11 5.76
CA MET A 194 -0.21 -13.99 5.88
C MET A 194 -1.61 -14.37 5.40
N LEU A 195 -1.70 -15.06 4.26
CA LEU A 195 -2.98 -15.54 3.72
C LEU A 195 -3.61 -16.58 4.64
N GLY A 196 -2.85 -17.56 5.09
CA GLY A 196 -3.32 -18.63 5.97
C GLY A 196 -3.82 -18.10 7.31
N PHE A 197 -3.03 -17.23 7.94
CA PHE A 197 -3.42 -16.60 9.22
C PHE A 197 -4.62 -15.66 9.07
N GLY A 198 -4.68 -14.91 7.97
CA GLY A 198 -5.80 -13.99 7.70
C GLY A 198 -7.12 -14.68 7.35
N LEU A 199 -7.06 -15.93 6.87
CA LEU A 199 -8.26 -16.74 6.58
C LEU A 199 -8.72 -17.56 7.79
N TRP A 200 -7.83 -17.80 8.75
CA TRP A 200 -8.13 -18.50 10.01
C TRP A 200 -8.92 -17.64 10.97
#